data_d59d28d7f1105c17f2a08f207effb66f
#
_entry.id   d59d28d7f1105c17f2a08f207effb66f
#
_cell.length_a   1.000
_cell.length_b   1.000
_cell.length_c   1.000
_cell.angle_alpha   90.00
_cell.angle_beta   90.00
_cell.angle_gamma   90.00
#
_symmetry.space_group_name_H-M   'P 1'
#
loop_
_entity.id
_entity.type
_entity.pdbx_description
1 polymer ?
#
loop_
_entity_poly.entity_id
_entity_poly.type
_entity_poly.pdbx_seq_one_letter_code
_entity_poly.pdbx_strand_id
1 'polypeptide(L)'
;MTSYRDLTATPGEAQVIVDTALLAAAPAELEIGKVYAFRTPAGVEKVDLTGDQYKDAPTRKTGTTTVRDTASFLAYFGKHADADSEVYADAERFTVTAVLDANTAGAARWGGHRAVLALRQTDAWKQWAASDGKLMTQEQFAEFLEDHLPELLEPDAATMLEIAQSIQGVAKAEFQSGTRLNSGERKLAYVETVTAKAGQKGELVIPETFVVGLVPFEGGEGFRLTARLRYRINGGPLQLGYKLERPADVLRTAFQGVVTEISEGITVPVLNGTSV
;
A
#
# COMPACT_ATOMS: atom_id res chain seq x y z
N MET A 1 -77.97 -51.97 -32.82
CA MET A 1 -77.03 -51.54 -31.76
C MET A 1 -75.68 -51.18 -32.40
N THR A 2 -75.49 -49.87 -32.67
CA THR A 2 -74.25 -49.38 -33.32
C THR A 2 -73.31 -48.95 -32.25
N SER A 3 -72.18 -49.70 -32.11
CA SER A 3 -71.12 -49.41 -31.13
C SER A 3 -70.29 -48.22 -31.64
N TYR A 4 -70.39 -47.09 -30.93
CA TYR A 4 -69.52 -45.96 -31.14
C TYR A 4 -68.16 -46.35 -30.55
N ARG A 5 -67.08 -46.41 -31.39
CA ARG A 5 -65.74 -46.45 -30.93
C ARG A 5 -65.36 -45.07 -30.44
N ASP A 6 -65.03 -45.00 -29.19
CA ASP A 6 -64.44 -43.82 -28.56
C ASP A 6 -63.07 -43.58 -29.16
N LEU A 7 -62.91 -42.56 -29.98
CA LEU A 7 -61.62 -42.11 -30.54
C LEU A 7 -61.01 -41.12 -29.57
N THR A 8 -60.81 -41.53 -28.33
CA THR A 8 -59.96 -40.76 -27.42
C THR A 8 -58.50 -41.06 -27.79
N ALA A 9 -57.82 -40.09 -28.42
CA ALA A 9 -56.36 -40.14 -28.62
C ALA A 9 -55.72 -40.37 -27.25
N THR A 10 -54.83 -41.38 -27.16
CA THR A 10 -54.09 -41.63 -25.94
C THR A 10 -53.30 -40.38 -25.59
N PRO A 11 -53.20 -39.97 -24.30
CA PRO A 11 -52.45 -38.78 -23.88
C PRO A 11 -51.01 -38.73 -24.45
N GLY A 12 -50.43 -39.88 -24.82
CA GLY A 12 -49.12 -39.95 -25.45
C GLY A 12 -49.07 -39.46 -26.90
N GLU A 13 -50.14 -39.69 -27.70
CA GLU A 13 -50.16 -39.25 -29.13
C GLU A 13 -50.28 -37.71 -29.24
N ALA A 14 -51.16 -37.14 -28.44
CA ALA A 14 -51.30 -35.68 -28.37
C ALA A 14 -50.00 -35.00 -27.88
N GLN A 15 -49.33 -35.61 -26.93
CA GLN A 15 -48.08 -35.12 -26.43
C GLN A 15 -46.97 -35.15 -27.48
N VAL A 16 -46.86 -36.25 -28.21
CA VAL A 16 -45.89 -36.42 -29.31
C VAL A 16 -46.12 -35.37 -30.41
N ILE A 17 -47.35 -35.09 -30.77
CA ILE A 17 -47.68 -34.06 -31.76
C ILE A 17 -47.23 -32.69 -31.26
N VAL A 18 -47.55 -32.35 -30.01
CA VAL A 18 -47.13 -31.06 -29.42
C VAL A 18 -45.62 -30.97 -29.33
N ASP A 19 -44.94 -31.98 -28.90
CA ASP A 19 -43.48 -31.98 -28.77
C ASP A 19 -42.77 -31.88 -30.13
N THR A 20 -43.30 -32.59 -31.17
CA THR A 20 -42.81 -32.48 -32.53
C THR A 20 -43.03 -31.08 -33.13
N ALA A 21 -44.20 -30.49 -32.87
CA ALA A 21 -44.49 -29.12 -33.32
C ALA A 21 -43.59 -28.08 -32.63
N LEU A 22 -43.29 -28.27 -31.35
CA LEU A 22 -42.37 -27.40 -30.61
C LEU A 22 -40.93 -27.54 -31.08
N LEU A 23 -40.49 -28.76 -31.41
CA LEU A 23 -39.16 -29.01 -32.01
C LEU A 23 -39.07 -28.41 -33.41
N ALA A 24 -40.13 -28.50 -34.21
CA ALA A 24 -40.18 -27.90 -35.55
C ALA A 24 -40.25 -26.34 -35.54
N ALA A 25 -40.72 -25.78 -34.42
CA ALA A 25 -40.75 -24.32 -34.19
C ALA A 25 -39.44 -23.78 -33.57
N ALA A 26 -38.52 -24.66 -33.13
CA ALA A 26 -37.24 -24.22 -32.58
C ALA A 26 -36.39 -23.58 -33.70
N PRO A 27 -35.76 -22.44 -33.46
CA PRO A 27 -34.89 -21.83 -34.44
C PRO A 27 -33.71 -22.79 -34.77
N ALA A 28 -33.41 -22.93 -36.05
CA ALA A 28 -32.30 -23.76 -36.53
C ALA A 28 -30.96 -23.16 -36.13
N GLU A 29 -30.91 -21.85 -35.96
CA GLU A 29 -29.72 -21.08 -35.57
C GLU A 29 -30.07 -20.16 -34.39
N LEU A 30 -29.26 -20.16 -33.34
CA LEU A 30 -29.46 -19.36 -32.14
C LEU A 30 -28.65 -18.06 -32.24
N GLU A 31 -29.29 -16.94 -31.98
CA GLU A 31 -28.67 -15.62 -32.04
C GLU A 31 -27.98 -15.28 -30.70
N ILE A 32 -26.74 -14.77 -30.76
CA ILE A 32 -26.01 -14.25 -29.60
C ILE A 32 -26.78 -13.08 -28.98
N GLY A 33 -26.75 -12.98 -27.65
CA GLY A 33 -27.44 -11.95 -26.87
C GLY A 33 -28.90 -12.26 -26.54
N LYS A 34 -29.40 -13.43 -26.92
CA LYS A 34 -30.79 -13.90 -26.60
C LYS A 34 -30.75 -15.07 -25.61
N VAL A 35 -31.90 -15.23 -24.93
CA VAL A 35 -32.23 -16.37 -24.09
C VAL A 35 -33.29 -17.18 -24.80
N TYR A 36 -33.07 -18.48 -24.93
CA TYR A 36 -34.01 -19.41 -25.51
C TYR A 36 -34.47 -20.40 -24.45
N ALA A 37 -35.75 -20.74 -24.51
CA ALA A 37 -36.32 -21.78 -23.69
C ALA A 37 -36.98 -22.83 -24.59
N PHE A 38 -36.49 -24.06 -24.53
CA PHE A 38 -37.00 -25.18 -25.31
C PHE A 38 -37.74 -26.16 -24.37
N ARG A 39 -38.86 -26.62 -24.83
CA ARG A 39 -39.58 -27.71 -24.16
C ARG A 39 -39.00 -29.04 -24.67
N THR A 40 -38.47 -29.80 -23.77
CA THR A 40 -37.97 -31.15 -24.05
C THR A 40 -38.79 -32.18 -23.29
N PRO A 41 -38.70 -33.47 -23.63
CA PRO A 41 -39.36 -34.55 -22.86
C PRO A 41 -38.97 -34.58 -21.39
N ALA A 42 -37.79 -34.04 -21.06
CA ALA A 42 -37.29 -33.96 -19.68
C ALA A 42 -37.70 -32.70 -18.94
N GLY A 43 -38.38 -31.73 -19.63
CA GLY A 43 -38.80 -30.45 -19.04
C GLY A 43 -38.46 -29.25 -19.92
N VAL A 44 -38.21 -28.12 -19.30
CA VAL A 44 -37.79 -26.88 -20.01
C VAL A 44 -36.28 -26.75 -19.90
N GLU A 45 -35.61 -26.71 -21.03
CA GLU A 45 -34.19 -26.44 -21.16
C GLU A 45 -33.97 -25.00 -21.55
N LYS A 46 -33.11 -24.27 -20.82
CA LYS A 46 -32.75 -22.90 -21.06
C LYS A 46 -31.37 -22.80 -21.69
N VAL A 47 -31.27 -22.17 -22.85
CA VAL A 47 -30.01 -21.79 -23.47
C VAL A 47 -29.84 -20.27 -23.36
N ASP A 48 -28.85 -19.82 -22.62
CA ASP A 48 -28.60 -18.40 -22.38
C ASP A 48 -27.32 -17.99 -23.11
N LEU A 49 -27.49 -17.22 -24.19
CA LEU A 49 -26.40 -16.68 -25.01
C LEU A 49 -26.14 -15.19 -24.74
N THR A 50 -26.57 -14.66 -23.59
CA THR A 50 -26.36 -13.25 -23.23
C THR A 50 -24.99 -12.99 -22.58
N GLY A 51 -24.27 -14.02 -22.19
CA GLY A 51 -22.98 -13.92 -21.54
C GLY A 51 -21.89 -13.31 -22.45
N ASP A 52 -20.94 -12.62 -21.87
CA ASP A 52 -19.85 -11.96 -22.60
C ASP A 52 -18.95 -12.95 -23.37
N GLN A 53 -18.91 -14.23 -22.97
CA GLN A 53 -18.18 -15.29 -23.66
C GLN A 53 -18.67 -15.58 -25.10
N TYR A 54 -19.88 -15.15 -25.42
CA TYR A 54 -20.47 -15.31 -26.76
C TYR A 54 -20.31 -14.09 -27.65
N LYS A 55 -19.77 -12.97 -27.13
CA LYS A 55 -19.65 -11.70 -27.82
C LYS A 55 -18.22 -11.47 -28.29
N ASP A 56 -18.06 -10.66 -29.34
CA ASP A 56 -16.75 -10.27 -29.86
C ASP A 56 -15.95 -9.40 -28.87
N ALA A 57 -16.66 -8.69 -27.97
CA ALA A 57 -16.06 -7.91 -26.91
C ALA A 57 -16.99 -7.87 -25.66
N PRO A 58 -16.44 -7.68 -24.46
CA PRO A 58 -17.22 -7.52 -23.25
C PRO A 58 -18.18 -6.34 -23.34
N THR A 59 -19.38 -6.46 -22.77
CA THR A 59 -20.40 -5.41 -22.77
C THR A 59 -19.95 -4.17 -21.99
N ARG A 60 -19.09 -4.37 -20.99
CA ARG A 60 -18.57 -3.32 -20.11
C ARG A 60 -17.11 -3.56 -19.77
N LYS A 61 -16.40 -2.49 -19.49
CA LYS A 61 -15.06 -2.56 -18.90
C LYS A 61 -15.17 -3.01 -17.45
N THR A 62 -14.34 -3.94 -17.02
CA THR A 62 -14.29 -4.44 -15.64
C THR A 62 -12.85 -4.74 -15.24
N GLY A 63 -12.64 -4.97 -13.96
CA GLY A 63 -11.35 -5.32 -13.40
C GLY A 63 -10.62 -4.15 -12.78
N THR A 64 -9.54 -4.46 -12.06
CA THR A 64 -8.69 -3.48 -11.37
C THR A 64 -7.32 -3.49 -11.99
N THR A 65 -6.88 -2.34 -12.51
CA THR A 65 -5.52 -2.12 -12.98
C THR A 65 -4.71 -1.47 -11.87
N THR A 66 -3.58 -2.09 -11.49
CA THR A 66 -2.68 -1.52 -10.49
C THR A 66 -1.45 -0.93 -11.15
N VAL A 67 -1.19 0.34 -10.88
CA VAL A 67 -0.02 1.10 -11.33
C VAL A 67 0.86 1.51 -10.14
N ARG A 68 2.10 1.96 -10.40
CA ARG A 68 3.09 2.20 -9.35
C ARG A 68 3.58 3.65 -9.28
N ASP A 69 3.25 4.46 -10.25
CA ASP A 69 3.64 5.86 -10.37
C ASP A 69 2.46 6.73 -10.78
N THR A 70 2.54 8.02 -10.45
CA THR A 70 1.51 9.03 -10.69
C THR A 70 1.21 9.22 -12.18
N ALA A 71 2.25 9.22 -13.01
CA ALA A 71 2.09 9.43 -14.46
C ALA A 71 1.25 8.32 -15.10
N SER A 72 1.54 7.05 -14.73
CA SER A 72 0.76 5.89 -15.19
C SER A 72 -0.69 5.93 -14.68
N PHE A 73 -0.90 6.38 -13.44
CA PHE A 73 -2.25 6.55 -12.90
C PHE A 73 -3.04 7.60 -13.67
N LEU A 74 -2.46 8.77 -13.89
CA LEU A 74 -3.08 9.87 -14.65
C LEU A 74 -3.36 9.47 -16.09
N ALA A 75 -2.43 8.79 -16.75
CA ALA A 75 -2.62 8.31 -18.13
C ALA A 75 -3.77 7.28 -18.22
N TYR A 76 -3.86 6.35 -17.26
CA TYR A 76 -4.93 5.36 -17.24
C TYR A 76 -6.27 6.02 -16.90
N PHE A 77 -6.30 6.91 -15.91
CA PHE A 77 -7.47 7.69 -15.54
C PHE A 77 -7.99 8.51 -16.73
N GLY A 78 -7.14 9.31 -17.36
CA GLY A 78 -7.51 10.15 -18.50
C GLY A 78 -8.04 9.36 -19.72
N LYS A 79 -7.61 8.09 -19.88
CA LYS A 79 -8.10 7.20 -20.95
C LYS A 79 -9.49 6.62 -20.66
N HIS A 80 -9.85 6.42 -19.40
CA HIS A 80 -10.98 5.58 -19.04
C HIS A 80 -12.05 6.27 -18.19
N ALA A 81 -11.71 7.38 -17.52
CA ALA A 81 -12.62 8.12 -16.64
C ALA A 81 -13.69 8.90 -17.42
N ASP A 82 -14.78 9.18 -16.73
CA ASP A 82 -15.83 10.10 -17.14
C ASP A 82 -16.11 11.13 -16.01
N ALA A 83 -17.11 12.00 -16.19
CA ALA A 83 -17.44 13.05 -15.24
C ALA A 83 -17.97 12.54 -13.89
N ASP A 84 -18.47 11.31 -13.84
CA ASP A 84 -19.00 10.67 -12.64
C ASP A 84 -17.98 9.72 -11.98
N SER A 85 -16.75 9.62 -12.52
CA SER A 85 -15.69 8.84 -11.90
C SER A 85 -15.29 9.44 -10.54
N GLU A 86 -14.97 8.58 -9.59
CA GLU A 86 -14.60 8.96 -8.22
C GLU A 86 -13.17 8.54 -7.91
N VAL A 87 -12.43 9.38 -7.18
CA VAL A 87 -11.06 9.07 -6.77
C VAL A 87 -10.94 9.18 -5.25
N TYR A 88 -10.35 8.16 -4.64
CA TYR A 88 -10.19 8.02 -3.19
C TYR A 88 -8.72 7.88 -2.83
N ALA A 89 -8.25 8.68 -1.88
CA ALA A 89 -6.91 8.60 -1.32
C ALA A 89 -6.94 8.02 0.09
N ASP A 90 -6.25 6.90 0.29
CA ASP A 90 -6.09 6.23 1.59
C ASP A 90 -4.68 6.49 2.12
N ALA A 91 -4.58 7.39 3.10
CA ALA A 91 -3.32 7.79 3.72
C ALA A 91 -2.76 6.72 4.68
N GLU A 92 -3.54 5.73 5.10
CA GLU A 92 -3.07 4.63 5.95
C GLU A 92 -2.36 3.56 5.12
N ARG A 93 -2.86 3.32 3.91
CA ARG A 93 -2.31 2.31 2.99
C ARG A 93 -1.41 2.90 1.91
N PHE A 94 -1.31 4.22 1.82
CA PHE A 94 -0.60 4.94 0.75
C PHE A 94 -1.04 4.51 -0.64
N THR A 95 -2.35 4.45 -0.85
CA THR A 95 -2.98 4.08 -2.12
C THR A 95 -3.95 5.15 -2.60
N VAL A 96 -4.05 5.30 -3.91
CA VAL A 96 -5.11 6.09 -4.53
C VAL A 96 -5.91 5.17 -5.44
N THR A 97 -7.22 5.13 -5.25
CA THR A 97 -8.14 4.28 -6.02
C THR A 97 -9.10 5.14 -6.82
N ALA A 98 -9.12 4.95 -8.13
CA ALA A 98 -10.15 5.50 -9.00
C ALA A 98 -11.20 4.42 -9.30
N VAL A 99 -12.47 4.77 -9.11
CA VAL A 99 -13.65 4.02 -9.57
C VAL A 99 -14.13 4.69 -10.84
N LEU A 100 -13.82 4.09 -11.99
CA LEU A 100 -14.01 4.71 -13.30
C LEU A 100 -15.47 4.62 -13.79
N ASP A 101 -16.22 3.67 -13.27
CA ASP A 101 -17.65 3.48 -13.51
C ASP A 101 -18.44 3.62 -12.19
N ALA A 102 -18.11 4.65 -11.39
CA ALA A 102 -18.81 4.97 -10.14
C ALA A 102 -20.27 5.37 -10.40
N ASN A 103 -21.10 5.31 -9.36
CA ASN A 103 -22.50 5.69 -9.44
C ASN A 103 -22.64 7.16 -9.85
N THR A 104 -23.63 7.46 -10.69
CA THR A 104 -24.03 8.84 -10.95
C THR A 104 -25.01 9.33 -9.90
N ALA A 105 -25.28 10.63 -9.84
CA ALA A 105 -26.27 11.19 -8.94
C ALA A 105 -27.69 10.62 -9.17
N GLY A 106 -28.01 10.18 -10.39
CA GLY A 106 -29.35 9.72 -10.77
C GLY A 106 -29.44 8.21 -11.04
N ALA A 107 -28.34 7.47 -11.11
CA ALA A 107 -28.36 6.06 -11.49
C ALA A 107 -27.22 5.27 -10.86
N ALA A 108 -27.54 4.05 -10.45
CA ALA A 108 -26.53 3.09 -10.01
C ALA A 108 -25.70 2.59 -11.20
N ARG A 109 -24.39 2.44 -11.00
CA ARG A 109 -23.44 1.79 -11.91
C ARG A 109 -22.73 0.65 -11.17
N TRP A 110 -21.96 -0.11 -11.88
CA TRP A 110 -21.41 -1.34 -11.31
C TRP A 110 -20.17 -1.13 -10.42
N GLY A 111 -19.43 -0.03 -10.60
CA GLY A 111 -18.18 0.25 -9.86
C GLY A 111 -17.10 -0.80 -10.03
N GLY A 112 -17.17 -1.56 -11.11
CA GLY A 112 -16.34 -2.73 -11.34
C GLY A 112 -15.08 -2.46 -12.16
N HIS A 113 -14.92 -1.25 -12.71
CA HIS A 113 -13.73 -0.83 -13.45
C HIS A 113 -12.91 0.15 -12.61
N ARG A 114 -11.73 -0.27 -12.16
CA ARG A 114 -10.94 0.48 -11.19
C ARG A 114 -9.48 0.63 -11.61
N ALA A 115 -8.86 1.72 -11.19
CA ALA A 115 -7.42 1.89 -11.21
C ALA A 115 -6.92 2.11 -9.78
N VAL A 116 -5.82 1.47 -9.43
CA VAL A 116 -5.19 1.61 -8.10
C VAL A 116 -3.75 2.04 -8.29
N LEU A 117 -3.39 3.20 -7.77
CA LEU A 117 -2.01 3.57 -7.54
C LEU A 117 -1.60 2.97 -6.19
N ALA A 118 -0.69 2.02 -6.20
CA ALA A 118 -0.11 1.41 -5.01
C ALA A 118 1.37 1.76 -4.95
N LEU A 119 1.70 2.79 -4.17
CA LEU A 119 3.06 3.27 -4.01
C LEU A 119 3.95 2.22 -3.34
N ARG A 120 5.22 2.19 -3.74
CA ARG A 120 6.24 1.36 -3.12
C ARG A 120 7.22 2.25 -2.37
N GLN A 121 7.49 1.90 -1.13
CA GLN A 121 8.56 2.53 -0.38
C GLN A 121 9.91 2.08 -0.95
N THR A 122 10.86 3.01 -1.01
CA THR A 122 12.24 2.69 -1.42
C THR A 122 12.91 1.76 -0.40
N ASP A 123 13.92 1.04 -0.83
CA ASP A 123 14.65 0.14 0.07
C ASP A 123 15.45 0.91 1.12
N ALA A 124 16.03 2.06 0.75
CA ALA A 124 16.67 2.95 1.71
C ALA A 124 15.70 3.39 2.82
N TRP A 125 14.51 3.87 2.46
CA TRP A 125 13.48 4.22 3.45
C TRP A 125 13.15 3.08 4.40
N LYS A 126 12.92 1.87 3.86
CA LYS A 126 12.57 0.69 4.66
C LYS A 126 13.70 0.31 5.62
N GLN A 127 14.96 0.35 5.18
CA GLN A 127 16.12 -0.03 5.99
C GLN A 127 16.35 0.97 7.12
N TRP A 128 16.29 2.29 6.82
CA TRP A 128 16.37 3.34 7.82
C TRP A 128 15.21 3.27 8.83
N ALA A 129 13.99 3.07 8.38
CA ALA A 129 12.82 2.93 9.24
C ALA A 129 12.88 1.65 10.09
N ALA A 130 13.34 0.53 9.52
CA ALA A 130 13.46 -0.74 10.23
C ALA A 130 14.50 -0.69 11.35
N SER A 131 15.55 0.12 11.21
CA SER A 131 16.63 0.27 12.19
C SER A 131 16.40 1.43 13.17
N ASP A 132 15.32 2.21 12.98
CA ASP A 132 14.98 3.35 13.83
C ASP A 132 14.80 2.95 15.29
N GLY A 133 15.57 3.55 16.17
CA GLY A 133 15.54 3.32 17.62
C GLY A 133 16.22 2.03 18.09
N LYS A 134 16.80 1.23 17.18
CA LYS A 134 17.58 0.04 17.53
C LYS A 134 19.00 0.42 17.89
N LEU A 135 19.57 -0.29 18.84
CA LEU A 135 20.99 -0.22 19.17
C LEU A 135 21.70 -1.43 18.57
N MET A 136 22.86 -1.20 17.97
CA MET A 136 23.72 -2.14 17.27
C MET A 136 25.10 -2.14 17.92
N THR A 137 25.90 -3.16 17.67
CA THR A 137 27.33 -3.06 17.99
C THR A 137 27.97 -1.95 17.15
N GLN A 138 29.14 -1.47 17.56
CA GLN A 138 29.86 -0.44 16.82
C GLN A 138 30.14 -0.87 15.37
N GLU A 139 30.57 -2.12 15.19
CA GLU A 139 30.84 -2.71 13.88
C GLU A 139 29.58 -2.72 13.00
N GLN A 140 28.47 -3.24 13.53
CA GLN A 140 27.17 -3.28 12.81
C GLN A 140 26.66 -1.88 12.45
N PHE A 141 26.86 -0.90 13.31
CA PHE A 141 26.44 0.48 13.03
C PHE A 141 27.34 1.12 11.95
N ALA A 142 28.66 0.86 11.99
CA ALA A 142 29.56 1.32 10.95
C ALA A 142 29.26 0.68 9.60
N GLU A 143 29.02 -0.63 9.55
CA GLU A 143 28.58 -1.35 8.34
C GLU A 143 27.27 -0.79 7.81
N PHE A 144 26.27 -0.56 8.68
CA PHE A 144 25.00 0.04 8.30
C PHE A 144 25.21 1.42 7.65
N LEU A 145 26.09 2.27 8.20
CA LEU A 145 26.38 3.58 7.61
C LEU A 145 27.15 3.46 6.29
N GLU A 146 28.06 2.48 6.17
CA GLU A 146 28.80 2.22 4.94
C GLU A 146 27.89 1.80 3.79
N ASP A 147 26.90 0.97 4.07
CA ASP A 147 25.87 0.57 3.10
C ASP A 147 24.95 1.73 2.68
N HIS A 148 24.92 2.81 3.49
CA HIS A 148 23.99 3.94 3.33
C HIS A 148 24.70 5.29 3.19
N LEU A 149 25.95 5.30 2.69
CA LEU A 149 26.71 6.56 2.48
C LEU A 149 25.98 7.60 1.62
N PRO A 150 25.25 7.22 0.55
CA PRO A 150 24.55 8.19 -0.29
C PRO A 150 23.44 8.97 0.43
N GLU A 151 22.87 8.41 1.48
CA GLU A 151 21.81 9.03 2.26
C GLU A 151 22.34 9.99 3.33
N LEU A 152 23.62 9.92 3.70
CA LEU A 152 24.21 10.78 4.73
C LEU A 152 24.51 12.17 4.17
N LEU A 153 23.89 13.21 4.75
CA LEU A 153 24.01 14.60 4.29
C LEU A 153 24.84 15.48 5.21
N GLU A 154 24.60 15.40 6.52
CA GLU A 154 25.27 16.24 7.53
C GLU A 154 25.44 15.47 8.86
N PRO A 155 26.65 15.32 9.42
CA PRO A 155 27.91 15.58 8.73
C PRO A 155 28.04 14.77 7.44
N ASP A 156 29.04 15.10 6.62
CA ASP A 156 29.29 14.30 5.41
C ASP A 156 29.57 12.83 5.73
N ALA A 157 29.34 11.98 4.73
CA ALA A 157 29.41 10.54 4.89
C ALA A 157 30.74 10.03 5.46
N ALA A 158 31.87 10.63 5.03
CA ALA A 158 33.19 10.21 5.49
C ALA A 158 33.40 10.55 6.97
N THR A 159 33.01 11.75 7.38
CA THR A 159 33.06 12.19 8.78
C THR A 159 32.16 11.33 9.67
N MET A 160 30.94 11.03 9.22
CA MET A 160 30.01 10.21 10.02
C MET A 160 30.50 8.78 10.18
N LEU A 161 31.10 8.20 9.14
CA LEU A 161 31.68 6.87 9.18
C LEU A 161 32.92 6.83 10.11
N GLU A 162 33.80 7.83 10.05
CA GLU A 162 34.95 7.94 10.95
C GLU A 162 34.51 8.04 12.42
N ILE A 163 33.46 8.83 12.71
CA ILE A 163 32.86 8.89 14.05
C ILE A 163 32.38 7.51 14.49
N ALA A 164 31.60 6.80 13.67
CA ALA A 164 31.07 5.48 14.00
C ALA A 164 32.17 4.45 14.28
N GLN A 165 33.24 4.47 13.49
CA GLN A 165 34.35 3.52 13.62
C GLN A 165 35.30 3.85 14.81
N SER A 166 35.47 5.13 15.13
CA SER A 166 36.45 5.60 16.11
C SER A 166 35.88 5.96 17.49
N ILE A 167 34.57 5.97 17.66
CA ILE A 167 33.95 6.36 18.92
C ILE A 167 34.36 5.40 20.04
N GLN A 168 34.94 5.97 21.10
CA GLN A 168 35.30 5.23 22.30
C GLN A 168 34.50 5.75 23.48
N GLY A 169 33.80 4.86 24.15
CA GLY A 169 33.02 5.18 25.33
C GLY A 169 33.78 4.83 26.60
N VAL A 170 33.93 5.78 27.50
CA VAL A 170 34.45 5.58 28.84
C VAL A 170 33.30 5.83 29.82
N ALA A 171 32.79 4.77 30.44
CA ALA A 171 31.88 4.89 31.55
C ALA A 171 32.69 5.21 32.83
N LYS A 172 32.59 6.43 33.32
CA LYS A 172 33.02 6.77 34.69
C LYS A 172 31.82 6.76 35.61
N ALA A 173 31.76 5.80 36.52
CA ALA A 173 30.84 5.83 37.62
C ALA A 173 31.43 6.72 38.73
N GLU A 174 30.97 7.92 38.90
CA GLU A 174 31.27 8.75 40.05
C GLU A 174 30.16 8.64 41.07
N PHE A 175 30.48 8.08 42.25
CA PHE A 175 29.64 8.15 43.42
C PHE A 175 29.78 9.53 44.04
N GLN A 176 28.85 10.45 43.80
CA GLN A 176 28.77 11.64 44.59
C GLN A 176 28.16 11.26 45.95
N SER A 177 28.94 11.42 46.99
CA SER A 177 28.51 11.24 48.40
C SER A 177 27.36 12.21 48.69
N GLY A 178 26.16 11.66 48.83
CA GLY A 178 24.95 12.45 49.02
C GLY A 178 24.96 13.24 50.30
N THR A 179 24.49 14.46 50.22
CA THR A 179 24.17 15.31 51.37
C THR A 179 23.15 14.63 52.29
N ARG A 180 23.45 14.56 53.57
CA ARG A 180 22.55 14.01 54.56
C ARG A 180 21.37 14.95 54.75
N LEU A 181 20.19 14.53 54.36
CA LEU A 181 18.96 15.27 54.62
C LEU A 181 18.61 15.20 56.10
N ASN A 182 18.01 16.25 56.65
CA ASN A 182 17.57 16.35 58.06
C ASN A 182 16.57 15.26 58.50
N SER A 183 16.08 14.43 57.59
CA SER A 183 15.21 13.29 57.83
C SER A 183 15.95 11.97 58.11
N GLY A 184 17.29 11.95 58.10
CA GLY A 184 18.06 10.74 58.35
C GLY A 184 18.22 9.81 57.11
N GLU A 185 17.55 10.06 56.01
CA GLU A 185 17.67 9.28 54.78
C GLU A 185 18.87 9.74 53.94
N ARG A 186 19.70 8.77 53.50
CA ARG A 186 20.79 9.02 52.56
C ARG A 186 20.24 8.90 51.13
N LYS A 187 20.09 10.02 50.45
CA LYS A 187 19.85 10.03 49.01
C LYS A 187 21.19 9.81 48.32
N LEU A 188 21.45 8.59 47.86
CA LEU A 188 22.57 8.29 46.96
C LEU A 188 22.17 8.75 45.56
N ALA A 189 22.78 9.82 45.08
CA ALA A 189 22.65 10.21 43.69
C ALA A 189 23.71 9.45 42.88
N TYR A 190 23.28 8.49 42.10
CA TYR A 190 24.12 7.83 41.09
C TYR A 190 24.15 8.73 39.85
N VAL A 191 25.28 9.35 39.60
CA VAL A 191 25.50 10.12 38.36
C VAL A 191 26.43 9.31 37.49
N GLU A 192 25.89 8.64 36.47
CA GLU A 192 26.68 7.99 35.45
C GLU A 192 27.01 9.04 34.38
N THR A 193 28.23 9.55 34.38
CA THR A 193 28.71 10.45 33.33
C THR A 193 29.36 9.60 32.24
N VAL A 194 28.61 9.37 31.15
CA VAL A 194 29.17 8.71 29.96
C VAL A 194 29.82 9.77 29.09
N THR A 195 31.13 9.71 28.96
CA THR A 195 31.88 10.58 28.07
C THR A 195 32.30 9.77 26.86
N ALA A 196 31.89 10.16 25.67
CA ALA A 196 32.31 9.54 24.43
C ALA A 196 33.25 10.48 23.66
N LYS A 197 34.27 9.90 23.05
CA LYS A 197 35.27 10.61 22.19
C LYS A 197 35.36 9.88 20.87
N ALA A 198 35.56 10.61 19.78
CA ALA A 198 35.73 10.08 18.43
C ALA A 198 36.98 10.65 17.76
N GLY A 199 37.47 9.99 16.70
CA GLY A 199 38.69 10.33 15.98
C GLY A 199 39.94 9.69 16.56
N GLN A 200 41.01 9.53 15.76
CA GLN A 200 42.25 8.86 16.16
C GLN A 200 42.94 9.51 17.37
N LYS A 201 42.67 10.80 17.62
CA LYS A 201 43.19 11.55 18.78
C LYS A 201 42.11 12.07 19.71
N GLY A 202 40.82 11.65 19.52
CA GLY A 202 39.69 12.17 20.27
C GLY A 202 39.31 13.62 19.89
N GLU A 203 39.68 14.05 18.70
CA GLU A 203 39.49 15.43 18.21
C GLU A 203 38.16 15.63 17.46
N LEU A 204 37.45 14.54 17.04
CA LEU A 204 36.17 14.66 16.38
C LEU A 204 35.06 14.92 17.39
N VAL A 205 34.25 15.91 17.08
CA VAL A 205 33.04 16.22 17.85
C VAL A 205 31.95 15.22 17.46
N ILE A 206 31.45 14.48 18.44
CA ILE A 206 30.33 13.58 18.23
C ILE A 206 29.05 14.42 18.13
N PRO A 207 28.34 14.42 16.99
CA PRO A 207 27.13 15.19 16.83
C PRO A 207 26.00 14.58 17.64
N GLU A 208 25.14 15.38 18.25
CA GLU A 208 23.91 14.91 18.86
C GLU A 208 22.91 14.42 17.81
N THR A 209 22.94 15.07 16.64
CA THR A 209 22.07 14.76 15.50
C THR A 209 22.86 14.74 14.21
N PHE A 210 22.39 14.00 13.26
CA PHE A 210 22.85 13.99 11.88
C PHE A 210 21.64 14.03 10.92
N VAL A 211 21.87 14.37 9.67
CA VAL A 211 20.82 14.53 8.67
C VAL A 211 20.98 13.46 7.59
N VAL A 212 19.87 12.80 7.28
CA VAL A 212 19.79 11.85 6.16
C VAL A 212 18.83 12.35 5.10
N GLY A 213 19.13 12.09 3.83
CA GLY A 213 18.27 12.36 2.68
C GLY A 213 17.60 11.07 2.24
N LEU A 214 16.30 10.97 2.43
CA LEU A 214 15.55 9.75 2.09
C LEU A 214 14.42 10.07 1.11
N VAL A 215 14.24 9.18 0.13
CA VAL A 215 13.10 9.17 -0.77
C VAL A 215 12.09 8.16 -0.23
N PRO A 216 10.92 8.58 0.31
CA PRO A 216 9.99 7.63 0.91
C PRO A 216 9.39 6.64 -0.09
N PHE A 217 9.01 7.10 -1.29
CA PHE A 217 8.39 6.29 -2.34
C PHE A 217 9.22 6.30 -3.62
N GLU A 218 9.25 5.16 -4.33
CA GLU A 218 9.92 5.03 -5.63
C GLU A 218 9.43 6.11 -6.61
N GLY A 219 10.37 6.83 -7.22
CA GLY A 219 10.08 7.93 -8.16
C GLY A 219 9.56 9.22 -7.52
N GLY A 220 9.47 9.28 -6.18
CA GLY A 220 9.04 10.46 -5.45
C GLY A 220 10.18 11.43 -5.11
N GLU A 221 9.85 12.47 -4.37
CA GLU A 221 10.79 13.48 -3.90
C GLU A 221 11.63 12.99 -2.70
N GLY A 222 12.83 13.56 -2.57
CA GLY A 222 13.71 13.34 -1.43
C GLY A 222 13.41 14.29 -0.28
N PHE A 223 13.48 13.77 0.94
CA PHE A 223 13.27 14.51 2.17
C PHE A 223 14.51 14.47 3.05
N ARG A 224 14.82 15.60 3.68
CA ARG A 224 15.85 15.69 4.72
C ARG A 224 15.23 15.32 6.06
N LEU A 225 15.76 14.28 6.72
CA LEU A 225 15.33 13.85 8.04
C LEU A 225 16.47 14.03 9.03
N THR A 226 16.16 14.58 10.18
CA THR A 226 17.08 14.62 11.32
C THR A 226 17.03 13.28 12.03
N ALA A 227 18.21 12.71 12.29
CA ALA A 227 18.40 11.53 13.10
C ALA A 227 19.20 11.89 14.35
N ARG A 228 18.68 11.57 15.52
CA ARG A 228 19.41 11.74 16.78
C ARG A 228 20.32 10.55 16.99
N LEU A 229 21.64 10.78 17.09
CA LEU A 229 22.59 9.75 17.41
C LEU A 229 22.39 9.25 18.85
N ARG A 230 22.38 7.94 19.02
CA ARG A 230 22.23 7.29 20.32
C ARG A 230 23.41 6.37 20.58
N TYR A 231 23.93 6.42 21.78
CA TYR A 231 24.93 5.49 22.24
C TYR A 231 24.64 5.05 23.67
N ARG A 232 25.04 3.84 24.00
CA ARG A 232 24.85 3.25 25.35
C ARG A 232 26.05 2.41 25.73
N ILE A 233 26.45 2.55 26.99
CA ILE A 233 27.47 1.72 27.62
C ILE A 233 26.89 1.28 28.96
N ASN A 234 26.44 0.04 29.05
CA ASN A 234 25.83 -0.52 30.28
C ASN A 234 26.70 -1.67 30.79
N GLY A 235 27.94 -1.37 31.28
CA GLY A 235 28.84 -2.41 31.79
C GLY A 235 29.28 -3.46 30.77
N GLY A 236 29.02 -3.24 29.46
CA GLY A 236 29.32 -4.08 28.33
C GLY A 236 29.94 -3.28 27.18
N PRO A 237 29.99 -3.84 25.96
CA PRO A 237 30.49 -3.14 24.79
C PRO A 237 29.61 -1.92 24.43
N LEU A 238 30.25 -0.92 23.82
CA LEU A 238 29.56 0.24 23.27
C LEU A 238 28.51 -0.19 22.24
N GLN A 239 27.32 0.31 22.37
CA GLN A 239 26.23 0.17 21.41
C GLN A 239 25.89 1.53 20.81
N LEU A 240 25.68 1.57 19.51
CA LEU A 240 25.35 2.74 18.72
C LEU A 240 24.02 2.54 17.99
N GLY A 241 23.36 3.63 17.67
CA GLY A 241 22.12 3.62 16.90
C GLY A 241 21.63 5.05 16.68
N TYR A 242 20.44 5.17 16.16
CA TYR A 242 19.83 6.48 15.92
C TYR A 242 18.34 6.44 16.22
N LYS A 243 17.74 7.62 16.28
CA LYS A 243 16.30 7.82 16.31
C LYS A 243 15.93 8.91 15.30
N LEU A 244 15.16 8.53 14.29
CA LEU A 244 14.63 9.47 13.31
C LEU A 244 13.61 10.39 13.97
N GLU A 245 13.64 11.66 13.58
CA GLU A 245 12.66 12.64 14.06
C GLU A 245 11.44 12.63 13.13
N ARG A 246 10.30 12.23 13.68
CA ARG A 246 8.98 12.28 13.04
C ARG A 246 8.91 11.62 11.63
N PRO A 247 9.43 10.41 11.42
CA PRO A 247 9.45 9.77 10.11
C PRO A 247 8.04 9.53 9.55
N ALA A 248 7.04 9.31 10.41
CA ALA A 248 5.66 9.14 9.99
C ALA A 248 5.05 10.42 9.38
N ASP A 249 5.48 11.59 9.84
CA ASP A 249 5.02 12.87 9.26
C ASP A 249 5.60 13.07 7.87
N VAL A 250 6.89 12.73 7.68
CA VAL A 250 7.54 12.79 6.37
C VAL A 250 6.84 11.87 5.38
N LEU A 251 6.54 10.64 5.80
CA LEU A 251 5.83 9.67 4.96
C LEU A 251 4.43 10.17 4.54
N ARG A 252 3.71 10.79 5.48
CA ARG A 252 2.40 11.41 5.18
C ARG A 252 2.54 12.61 4.25
N THR A 253 3.55 13.45 4.45
CA THR A 253 3.82 14.60 3.58
C THR A 253 4.16 14.15 2.17
N ALA A 254 5.00 13.12 2.02
CA ALA A 254 5.32 12.55 0.72
C ALA A 254 4.07 12.01 0.00
N PHE A 255 3.20 11.28 0.72
CA PHE A 255 1.94 10.81 0.16
C PHE A 255 0.99 11.96 -0.22
N GLN A 256 0.91 13.00 0.62
CA GLN A 256 0.10 14.19 0.31
C GLN A 256 0.59 14.90 -0.96
N GLY A 257 1.90 14.92 -1.22
CA GLY A 257 2.47 15.42 -2.47
C GLY A 257 1.94 14.66 -3.68
N VAL A 258 1.93 13.32 -3.61
CA VAL A 258 1.35 12.46 -4.65
C VAL A 258 -0.14 12.73 -4.86
N VAL A 259 -0.91 12.88 -3.78
CA VAL A 259 -2.35 13.19 -3.86
C VAL A 259 -2.58 14.57 -4.51
N THR A 260 -1.74 15.54 -4.20
CA THR A 260 -1.80 16.89 -4.80
C THR A 260 -1.52 16.83 -6.30
N GLU A 261 -0.44 16.13 -6.72
CA GLU A 261 -0.11 15.94 -8.14
C GLU A 261 -1.27 15.28 -8.91
N ILE A 262 -1.90 14.26 -8.33
CA ILE A 262 -3.07 13.63 -8.92
C ILE A 262 -4.23 14.61 -9.02
N SER A 263 -4.52 15.35 -7.94
CA SER A 263 -5.62 16.32 -7.91
C SER A 263 -5.47 17.44 -8.95
N GLU A 264 -4.24 17.84 -9.26
CA GLU A 264 -3.94 18.82 -10.31
C GLU A 264 -4.07 18.22 -11.73
N GLY A 265 -3.87 16.91 -11.86
CA GLY A 265 -3.93 16.20 -13.15
C GLY A 265 -5.30 15.66 -13.53
N ILE A 266 -6.32 15.75 -12.66
CA ILE A 266 -7.68 15.23 -12.91
C ILE A 266 -8.73 16.33 -12.73
N THR A 267 -9.94 16.08 -13.28
CA THR A 267 -11.05 17.05 -13.22
C THR A 267 -12.03 16.79 -12.09
N VAL A 268 -11.98 15.62 -11.48
CA VAL A 268 -12.86 15.23 -10.36
C VAL A 268 -12.14 15.42 -9.03
N PRO A 269 -12.85 15.67 -7.93
CA PRO A 269 -12.21 15.83 -6.62
C PRO A 269 -11.61 14.51 -6.13
N VAL A 270 -10.48 14.59 -5.41
CA VAL A 270 -9.93 13.46 -4.67
C VAL A 270 -10.56 13.43 -3.28
N LEU A 271 -11.25 12.36 -2.97
CA LEU A 271 -11.90 12.10 -1.70
C LEU A 271 -10.92 11.40 -0.73
N ASN A 272 -10.98 11.76 0.54
CA ASN A 272 -10.17 11.10 1.56
C ASN A 272 -10.91 9.87 2.09
N GLY A 273 -10.33 8.68 1.92
CA GLY A 273 -10.93 7.42 2.35
C GLY A 273 -10.69 6.27 1.37
N THR A 274 -11.55 5.26 1.47
CA THR A 274 -11.52 4.07 0.61
C THR A 274 -12.82 3.91 -0.16
N SER A 275 -12.74 3.50 -1.42
CA SER A 275 -13.93 3.01 -2.14
C SER A 275 -14.31 1.63 -1.62
N VAL A 276 -15.58 1.40 -1.38
CA VAL A 276 -16.12 0.08 -0.99
C VAL A 276 -16.15 -0.86 -2.19
#